data_10af12e435468481f19d96df445788ca
#
_entry.id   10af12e435468481f19d96df445788ca
#
_cell.length_a   1.000
_cell.length_b   1.000
_cell.length_c   1.000
_cell.angle_alpha   90.00
_cell.angle_beta   90.00
_cell.angle_gamma   90.00
#
_symmetry.space_group_name_H-M   'P 1'
#
loop_
_entity.id
_entity.type
_entity.pdbx_description
1 polymer ?
#
loop_
_entity_poly.entity_id
_entity_poly.type
_entity_poly.pdbx_seq_one_letter_code
_entity_poly.pdbx_strand_id
1 'polypeptide(L)'
;MAEELDKVDVVVVGTGWAGGIVSAELAKAGKNVVALEKGEEKVRSDYIGVKDELRFDNRYDIMQNLKADTVTSRNETDETALPIRSPETMQIGIDTGGASVHWAGATYRYWPYEFEMRSQTIERYGEDKIPDEMNLQDWGITYGEMEPYYDKWEDTAGIGGEQDPLAPERNKP
;
A
#
# COMPACT_ATOMS: atom_id res chain seq x y z
N MET A 1 15.41 -26.36 -9.94
CA MET A 1 14.46 -26.84 -10.97
C MET A 1 13.21 -26.01 -10.82
N ALA A 2 12.58 -25.61 -11.92
CA ALA A 2 11.27 -24.94 -11.84
C ALA A 2 10.23 -25.96 -11.39
N GLU A 3 9.39 -25.59 -10.45
CA GLU A 3 8.23 -26.38 -10.03
C GLU A 3 7.06 -26.02 -10.94
N GLU A 4 6.40 -27.01 -11.48
CA GLU A 4 5.20 -26.83 -12.28
C GLU A 4 4.00 -27.15 -11.42
N LEU A 5 3.12 -26.17 -11.26
CA LEU A 5 1.87 -26.29 -10.50
C LEU A 5 0.72 -26.62 -11.43
N ASP A 6 -0.32 -27.26 -10.89
CA ASP A 6 -1.57 -27.46 -11.60
C ASP A 6 -2.21 -26.14 -12.02
N LYS A 7 -3.02 -26.20 -13.07
CA LYS A 7 -3.75 -25.02 -13.57
C LYS A 7 -4.71 -24.48 -12.49
N VAL A 8 -4.61 -23.18 -12.25
CA VAL A 8 -5.46 -22.44 -11.31
C VAL A 8 -6.24 -21.35 -12.03
N ASP A 9 -7.26 -20.80 -11.38
CA ASP A 9 -8.07 -19.70 -11.95
C ASP A 9 -7.31 -18.38 -11.90
N VAL A 10 -6.58 -18.13 -10.82
CA VAL A 10 -5.89 -16.87 -10.58
C VAL A 10 -4.52 -17.09 -9.91
N VAL A 11 -3.53 -16.38 -10.40
CA VAL A 11 -2.22 -16.25 -9.73
C VAL A 11 -2.08 -14.83 -9.21
N VAL A 12 -1.82 -14.68 -7.91
CA VAL A 12 -1.54 -13.40 -7.24
C VAL A 12 -0.06 -13.33 -6.93
N VAL A 13 0.61 -12.26 -7.33
CA VAL A 13 2.04 -12.05 -7.08
C VAL A 13 2.23 -11.06 -5.94
N GLY A 14 2.78 -11.54 -4.83
CA GLY A 14 2.96 -10.82 -3.58
C GLY A 14 1.78 -10.98 -2.62
N THR A 15 2.07 -11.19 -1.33
CA THR A 15 1.08 -11.39 -0.27
C THR A 15 1.06 -10.25 0.76
N GLY A 16 1.45 -9.06 0.35
CA GLY A 16 1.19 -7.84 1.11
C GLY A 16 -0.33 -7.61 1.29
N TRP A 17 -0.74 -6.51 1.90
CA TRP A 17 -2.16 -6.22 2.15
C TRP A 17 -3.06 -6.42 0.92
N ALA A 18 -2.69 -5.83 -0.21
CA ALA A 18 -3.50 -5.91 -1.43
C ALA A 18 -3.61 -7.36 -1.94
N GLY A 19 -2.49 -8.07 -2.06
CA GLY A 19 -2.49 -9.45 -2.55
C GLY A 19 -3.20 -10.41 -1.60
N GLY A 20 -3.04 -10.23 -0.29
CA GLY A 20 -3.73 -11.02 0.71
C GLY A 20 -5.25 -10.84 0.65
N ILE A 21 -5.73 -9.61 0.58
CA ILE A 21 -7.17 -9.30 0.48
C ILE A 21 -7.76 -9.85 -0.82
N VAL A 22 -7.10 -9.59 -1.96
CA VAL A 22 -7.56 -10.08 -3.27
C VAL A 22 -7.62 -11.61 -3.28
N SER A 23 -6.58 -12.28 -2.76
CA SER A 23 -6.55 -13.74 -2.66
C SER A 23 -7.70 -14.29 -1.81
N ALA A 24 -7.94 -13.67 -0.65
CA ALA A 24 -9.02 -14.08 0.25
C ALA A 24 -10.40 -13.88 -0.36
N GLU A 25 -10.64 -12.75 -1.03
CA GLU A 25 -11.93 -12.48 -1.68
C GLU A 25 -12.20 -13.40 -2.85
N LEU A 26 -11.19 -13.69 -3.67
CA LEU A 26 -11.32 -14.63 -4.78
C LEU A 26 -11.55 -16.07 -4.28
N ALA A 27 -10.86 -16.48 -3.23
CA ALA A 27 -11.08 -17.81 -2.61
C ALA A 27 -12.50 -17.91 -2.01
N LYS A 28 -13.00 -16.87 -1.33
CA LYS A 28 -14.40 -16.80 -0.87
C LYS A 28 -15.41 -16.90 -2.02
N ALA A 29 -15.05 -16.35 -3.18
CA ALA A 29 -15.86 -16.47 -4.40
C ALA A 29 -15.73 -17.83 -5.10
N GLY A 30 -15.05 -18.81 -4.49
CA GLY A 30 -14.91 -20.19 -5.01
C GLY A 30 -13.86 -20.32 -6.11
N LYS A 31 -12.95 -19.37 -6.27
CA LYS A 31 -11.86 -19.48 -7.22
C LYS A 31 -10.68 -20.25 -6.64
N ASN A 32 -10.02 -21.03 -7.49
CA ASN A 32 -8.75 -21.67 -7.16
C ASN A 32 -7.62 -20.67 -7.36
N VAL A 33 -7.01 -20.22 -6.24
CA VAL A 33 -6.04 -19.13 -6.23
C VAL A 33 -4.70 -19.65 -5.75
N VAL A 34 -3.63 -19.28 -6.45
CA VAL A 34 -2.25 -19.44 -6.00
C VAL A 34 -1.65 -18.05 -5.75
N ALA A 35 -1.13 -17.84 -4.56
CA ALA A 35 -0.37 -16.65 -4.21
C ALA A 35 1.13 -16.97 -4.19
N LEU A 36 1.92 -16.20 -4.93
CA LEU A 36 3.36 -16.31 -5.01
C LEU A 36 3.97 -15.19 -4.17
N GLU A 37 4.84 -15.55 -3.23
CA GLU A 37 5.51 -14.61 -2.35
C GLU A 37 7.02 -14.77 -2.48
N LYS A 38 7.75 -13.66 -2.50
CA LYS A 38 9.20 -13.63 -2.53
C LYS A 38 9.80 -13.73 -1.13
N GLY A 39 9.10 -13.18 -0.15
CA GLY A 39 9.54 -13.06 1.23
C GLY A 39 9.49 -14.37 1.99
N GLU A 40 10.36 -14.51 2.97
CA GLU A 40 10.35 -15.65 3.87
C GLU A 40 9.13 -15.60 4.80
N GLU A 41 8.57 -16.77 5.09
CA GLU A 41 7.58 -16.90 6.14
C GLU A 41 8.27 -16.78 7.50
N LYS A 42 7.80 -15.81 8.30
CA LYS A 42 8.27 -15.57 9.65
C LYS A 42 7.13 -15.65 10.64
N VAL A 43 7.43 -16.21 11.80
CA VAL A 43 6.51 -16.23 12.94
C VAL A 43 6.83 -15.08 13.91
N ARG A 44 5.90 -14.76 14.79
CA ARG A 44 6.03 -13.63 15.72
C ARG A 44 7.33 -13.63 16.54
N SER A 45 7.87 -14.82 16.87
CA SER A 45 9.11 -14.96 17.61
C SER A 45 10.36 -14.55 16.81
N ASP A 46 10.26 -14.52 15.48
CA ASP A 46 11.38 -14.15 14.62
C ASP A 46 11.56 -12.62 14.58
N TYR A 47 10.48 -11.89 14.91
CA TYR A 47 10.54 -10.44 15.06
C TYR A 47 11.00 -10.08 16.47
N ILE A 48 12.22 -9.63 16.57
CA ILE A 48 12.85 -9.39 17.86
C ILE A 48 12.22 -8.19 18.55
N GLY A 49 11.52 -8.46 19.64
CA GLY A 49 10.81 -7.47 20.44
C GLY A 49 11.71 -6.57 21.31
N VAL A 50 13.03 -6.66 21.17
CA VAL A 50 13.98 -5.81 21.91
C VAL A 50 14.09 -4.48 21.18
N LYS A 51 13.53 -3.44 21.78
CA LYS A 51 13.65 -2.06 21.33
C LYS A 51 15.01 -1.53 21.78
N ASP A 52 16.04 -1.71 20.99
CA ASP A 52 17.25 -0.94 21.13
C ASP A 52 17.47 -0.05 19.89
N GLU A 53 18.18 1.05 20.08
CA GLU A 53 18.39 2.06 19.02
C GLU A 53 19.12 1.47 17.81
N LEU A 54 20.06 0.58 18.02
CA LEU A 54 20.81 -0.08 16.96
C LEU A 54 19.91 -0.95 16.09
N ARG A 55 18.93 -1.62 16.67
CA ARG A 55 17.99 -2.46 15.93
C ARG A 55 16.87 -1.65 15.31
N PHE A 56 16.49 -0.56 15.91
CA PHE A 56 15.56 0.37 15.33
C PHE A 56 16.13 0.99 14.05
N ASP A 57 17.42 1.36 14.06
CA ASP A 57 18.14 1.85 12.89
C ASP A 57 18.52 0.74 11.90
N ASN A 58 18.77 -0.47 12.41
CA ASN A 58 19.20 -1.61 11.61
C ASN A 58 18.05 -2.59 11.35
N ARG A 59 16.98 -2.13 10.74
CA ARG A 59 15.83 -2.99 10.37
C ARG A 59 16.13 -3.93 9.21
N TYR A 60 17.37 -4.37 9.11
CA TYR A 60 17.86 -5.22 8.02
C TYR A 60 17.11 -6.55 7.89
N ASP A 61 16.57 -7.05 9.00
CA ASP A 61 15.85 -8.31 9.02
C ASP A 61 14.44 -8.25 8.43
N ILE A 62 13.90 -7.03 8.26
CA ILE A 62 12.53 -6.82 7.75
C ILE A 62 12.46 -5.91 6.53
N MET A 63 13.57 -5.26 6.17
CA MET A 63 13.64 -4.34 5.04
C MET A 63 14.49 -4.89 3.91
N GLN A 64 14.17 -4.46 2.71
CA GLN A 64 14.88 -4.83 1.51
C GLN A 64 16.35 -4.40 1.57
N ASN A 65 17.24 -5.34 1.25
CA ASN A 65 18.65 -5.05 1.05
C ASN A 65 18.86 -4.42 -0.34
N LEU A 66 19.00 -3.11 -0.40
CA LEU A 66 19.16 -2.36 -1.65
C LEU A 66 20.43 -2.71 -2.44
N LYS A 67 21.36 -3.46 -1.88
CA LYS A 67 22.53 -3.98 -2.61
C LYS A 67 22.18 -5.24 -3.41
N ALA A 68 21.29 -6.06 -2.87
CA ALA A 68 20.84 -7.29 -3.51
C ALA A 68 19.65 -7.03 -4.43
N ASP A 69 18.67 -6.25 -3.95
CA ASP A 69 17.45 -5.90 -4.65
C ASP A 69 17.39 -4.39 -4.89
N THR A 70 17.86 -3.95 -6.05
CA THR A 70 17.91 -2.53 -6.37
C THR A 70 16.52 -1.98 -6.65
N VAL A 71 16.16 -0.91 -5.94
CA VAL A 71 15.01 -0.07 -6.26
C VAL A 71 15.49 1.14 -7.04
N THR A 72 14.78 1.48 -8.10
CA THR A 72 15.08 2.67 -8.92
C THR A 72 13.96 3.68 -8.82
N SER A 73 14.31 4.95 -8.94
CA SER A 73 13.36 6.06 -8.99
C SER A 73 13.69 7.00 -10.14
N ARG A 74 12.67 7.62 -10.69
CA ARG A 74 12.76 8.74 -11.63
C ARG A 74 11.62 9.71 -11.36
N ASN A 75 11.83 10.99 -11.61
CA ASN A 75 10.80 12.01 -11.44
C ASN A 75 9.91 12.13 -12.68
N GLU A 76 10.52 12.03 -13.86
CA GLU A 76 9.83 12.13 -15.13
C GLU A 76 9.90 10.81 -15.92
N THR A 77 8.93 10.59 -16.80
CA THR A 77 8.80 9.33 -17.54
C THR A 77 9.94 9.09 -18.54
N ASP A 78 10.57 10.13 -19.04
CA ASP A 78 11.68 10.13 -20.00
C ASP A 78 13.06 10.16 -19.34
N GLU A 79 13.12 10.37 -18.02
CA GLU A 79 14.38 10.33 -17.29
C GLU A 79 14.90 8.90 -17.09
N THR A 80 16.21 8.78 -16.99
CA THR A 80 16.85 7.52 -16.59
C THR A 80 16.56 7.23 -15.12
N ALA A 81 15.98 6.08 -14.83
CA ALA A 81 15.74 5.65 -13.46
C ALA A 81 17.07 5.42 -12.73
N LEU A 82 17.25 6.08 -11.58
CA LEU A 82 18.45 5.99 -10.77
C LEU A 82 18.21 5.09 -9.54
N PRO A 83 19.21 4.30 -9.12
CA PRO A 83 19.07 3.43 -7.96
C PRO A 83 18.98 4.25 -6.67
N ILE A 84 17.99 3.94 -5.85
CA ILE A 84 17.85 4.47 -4.49
C ILE A 84 18.93 3.83 -3.61
N ARG A 85 19.66 4.64 -2.88
CA ARG A 85 20.76 4.20 -1.99
C ARG A 85 20.41 4.31 -0.51
N SER A 86 19.40 5.10 -0.18
CA SER A 86 18.90 5.25 1.19
C SER A 86 17.42 4.84 1.25
N PRO A 87 17.01 3.98 2.17
CA PRO A 87 15.62 3.58 2.36
C PRO A 87 14.82 4.59 3.19
N GLU A 88 15.35 5.75 3.52
CA GLU A 88 14.75 6.70 4.47
C GLU A 88 13.30 7.07 4.16
N THR A 89 12.95 7.10 2.88
CA THR A 89 11.60 7.46 2.41
C THR A 89 10.77 6.27 1.92
N MET A 90 11.38 5.12 1.67
CA MET A 90 10.70 3.93 1.16
C MET A 90 11.11 2.69 1.96
N GLN A 91 10.25 2.30 2.88
CA GLN A 91 10.45 1.12 3.70
C GLN A 91 9.75 -0.08 3.04
N ILE A 92 10.48 -0.80 2.22
CA ILE A 92 9.98 -1.99 1.55
C ILE A 92 10.28 -3.20 2.43
N GLY A 93 9.24 -3.91 2.86
CA GLY A 93 9.38 -5.16 3.60
C GLY A 93 9.76 -6.32 2.67
N ILE A 94 10.56 -7.26 3.18
CA ILE A 94 11.04 -8.45 2.44
C ILE A 94 10.44 -9.76 2.92
N ASP A 95 9.66 -9.73 3.97
CA ASP A 95 9.03 -10.92 4.54
C ASP A 95 7.65 -11.18 3.92
N THR A 96 7.09 -12.37 4.13
CA THR A 96 5.71 -12.66 3.80
C THR A 96 4.79 -11.62 4.42
N GLY A 97 4.02 -10.92 3.59
CA GLY A 97 3.24 -9.75 3.99
C GLY A 97 3.86 -8.40 3.59
N GLY A 98 5.14 -8.38 3.18
CA GLY A 98 5.83 -7.19 2.71
C GLY A 98 5.86 -6.06 3.74
N ALA A 99 5.66 -4.82 3.31
CA ALA A 99 5.69 -3.65 4.19
C ALA A 99 4.60 -3.64 5.28
N SER A 100 3.55 -4.48 5.16
CA SER A 100 2.53 -4.59 6.20
C SER A 100 3.05 -5.13 7.52
N VAL A 101 4.17 -5.87 7.50
CA VAL A 101 4.79 -6.45 8.69
C VAL A 101 5.34 -5.39 9.65
N HIS A 102 5.79 -4.27 9.13
CA HIS A 102 6.30 -3.15 9.94
C HIS A 102 5.44 -1.88 9.83
N TRP A 103 4.19 -2.03 9.39
CA TRP A 103 3.24 -0.95 9.30
C TRP A 103 2.93 -0.31 10.66
N ALA A 104 2.93 1.01 10.70
CA ALA A 104 2.73 1.76 11.94
C ALA A 104 1.24 1.94 12.34
N GLY A 105 0.31 1.33 11.61
CA GLY A 105 -1.11 1.40 11.92
C GLY A 105 -1.83 2.66 11.40
N ALA A 106 -1.20 3.44 10.53
CA ALA A 106 -1.86 4.61 9.94
C ALA A 106 -2.90 4.17 8.91
N THR A 107 -4.18 4.52 9.15
CA THR A 107 -5.33 4.09 8.33
C THR A 107 -6.29 5.23 8.07
N TYR A 108 -5.76 6.38 7.75
CA TYR A 108 -6.59 7.53 7.44
C TYR A 108 -7.34 7.33 6.12
N ARG A 109 -8.62 7.68 6.11
CA ARG A 109 -9.34 7.86 4.86
C ARG A 109 -8.91 9.19 4.23
N TYR A 110 -8.74 9.18 2.92
CA TYR A 110 -8.58 10.43 2.19
C TYR A 110 -9.86 11.27 2.24
N TRP A 111 -9.71 12.57 2.14
CA TRP A 111 -10.85 13.48 2.09
C TRP A 111 -11.54 13.41 0.71
N PRO A 112 -12.85 13.68 0.63
CA PRO A 112 -13.56 13.67 -0.65
C PRO A 112 -12.89 14.50 -1.74
N TYR A 113 -12.39 15.70 -1.42
CA TYR A 113 -11.73 16.55 -2.39
C TYR A 113 -10.41 15.98 -2.94
N GLU A 114 -9.74 15.09 -2.23
CA GLU A 114 -8.48 14.50 -2.67
C GLU A 114 -8.67 13.54 -3.84
N PHE A 115 -9.87 12.98 -3.99
CA PHE A 115 -10.24 12.14 -5.13
C PHE A 115 -10.44 12.95 -6.41
N GLU A 116 -10.78 14.22 -6.29
CA GLU A 116 -11.13 15.11 -7.39
C GLU A 116 -10.31 16.43 -7.33
N MET A 117 -9.06 16.31 -6.88
CA MET A 117 -8.23 17.46 -6.53
C MET A 117 -8.01 18.41 -7.71
N ARG A 118 -7.79 17.87 -8.92
CA ARG A 118 -7.62 18.69 -10.11
C ARG A 118 -8.91 19.41 -10.48
N SER A 119 -9.99 18.67 -10.61
CA SER A 119 -11.30 19.23 -10.96
C SER A 119 -11.77 20.29 -9.96
N GLN A 120 -11.66 20.01 -8.67
CA GLN A 120 -12.05 20.97 -7.63
C GLN A 120 -11.12 22.19 -7.55
N THR A 121 -9.85 22.02 -7.87
CA THR A 121 -8.91 23.15 -7.96
C THR A 121 -9.30 24.08 -9.13
N ILE A 122 -9.59 23.50 -10.29
CA ILE A 122 -10.04 24.26 -11.46
C ILE A 122 -11.36 24.99 -11.17
N GLU A 123 -12.34 24.29 -10.61
CA GLU A 123 -13.64 24.86 -10.28
C GLU A 123 -13.52 26.04 -9.32
N ARG A 124 -12.69 25.91 -8.28
CA ARG A 124 -12.57 26.92 -7.21
C ARG A 124 -11.67 28.09 -7.55
N TYR A 125 -10.59 27.83 -8.25
CA TYR A 125 -9.51 28.80 -8.44
C TYR A 125 -9.19 29.14 -9.89
N GLY A 126 -9.62 28.32 -10.84
CA GLY A 126 -9.29 28.43 -12.26
C GLY A 126 -8.11 27.55 -12.67
N GLU A 127 -8.09 27.13 -13.93
CA GLU A 127 -7.05 26.26 -14.47
C GLU A 127 -5.67 26.93 -14.48
N ASP A 128 -5.63 28.25 -14.62
CA ASP A 128 -4.41 29.07 -14.57
C ASP A 128 -3.65 29.02 -13.23
N LYS A 129 -4.27 28.43 -12.20
CA LYS A 129 -3.63 28.25 -10.88
C LYS A 129 -2.88 26.92 -10.75
N ILE A 130 -3.01 26.04 -11.73
CA ILE A 130 -2.22 24.81 -11.77
C ILE A 130 -0.99 25.09 -12.64
N PRO A 131 0.24 25.08 -12.07
CA PRO A 131 1.46 25.23 -12.86
C PRO A 131 1.56 24.14 -13.93
N ASP A 132 2.10 24.49 -15.09
CA ASP A 132 2.24 23.55 -16.23
C ASP A 132 3.08 22.32 -15.86
N GLU A 133 4.06 22.47 -14.97
CA GLU A 133 4.92 21.38 -14.50
C GLU A 133 4.29 20.54 -13.39
N MET A 134 3.10 20.92 -12.88
CA MET A 134 2.43 20.20 -11.81
C MET A 134 1.60 19.05 -12.37
N ASN A 135 1.97 17.83 -12.01
CA ASN A 135 1.21 16.65 -12.37
C ASN A 135 0.05 16.39 -11.40
N LEU A 136 -0.95 17.26 -11.43
CA LEU A 136 -2.15 17.15 -10.61
C LEU A 136 -3.24 16.42 -11.39
N GLN A 137 -3.79 15.33 -10.83
CA GLN A 137 -4.86 14.55 -11.47
C GLN A 137 -5.90 14.11 -10.45
N ASP A 138 -7.09 13.82 -10.96
CA ASP A 138 -8.14 13.15 -10.20
C ASP A 138 -7.88 11.64 -10.17
N TRP A 139 -8.42 10.95 -9.18
CA TRP A 139 -8.24 9.50 -9.04
C TRP A 139 -9.07 8.67 -10.03
N GLY A 140 -10.02 9.30 -10.73
CA GLY A 140 -10.94 8.62 -11.64
C GLY A 140 -12.09 7.87 -10.94
N ILE A 141 -12.19 7.98 -9.63
CA ILE A 141 -13.29 7.53 -8.79
C ILE A 141 -13.56 8.61 -7.73
N THR A 142 -14.78 8.67 -7.25
CA THR A 142 -15.20 9.59 -6.18
C THR A 142 -15.00 8.96 -4.80
N TYR A 143 -15.01 9.79 -3.75
CA TYR A 143 -15.02 9.29 -2.37
C TYR A 143 -16.22 8.36 -2.12
N GLY A 144 -17.42 8.72 -2.60
CA GLY A 144 -18.63 7.92 -2.41
C GLY A 144 -18.54 6.51 -3.04
N GLU A 145 -17.84 6.37 -4.16
CA GLU A 145 -17.57 5.08 -4.78
C GLU A 145 -16.52 4.28 -3.98
N MET A 146 -15.57 4.95 -3.33
CA MET A 146 -14.53 4.32 -2.51
C MET A 146 -15.02 3.96 -1.11
N GLU A 147 -15.96 4.69 -0.54
CA GLU A 147 -16.38 4.56 0.87
C GLU A 147 -16.74 3.13 1.29
N PRO A 148 -17.51 2.31 0.51
CA PRO A 148 -17.81 0.93 0.88
C PRO A 148 -16.55 0.03 1.00
N TYR A 149 -15.50 0.38 0.28
CA TYR A 149 -14.23 -0.34 0.33
C TYR A 149 -13.38 0.08 1.53
N TYR A 150 -13.46 1.34 1.95
CA TYR A 150 -12.90 1.79 3.22
C TYR A 150 -13.55 1.06 4.39
N ASP A 151 -14.87 0.98 4.42
CA ASP A 151 -15.62 0.24 5.43
C ASP A 151 -15.16 -1.21 5.52
N LYS A 152 -15.08 -1.87 4.35
CA LYS A 152 -14.63 -3.26 4.27
C LYS A 152 -13.19 -3.44 4.74
N TRP A 153 -12.31 -2.50 4.39
CA TRP A 153 -10.93 -2.49 4.86
C TRP A 153 -10.84 -2.34 6.37
N GLU A 154 -11.55 -1.38 6.93
CA GLU A 154 -11.56 -1.12 8.37
C GLU A 154 -12.09 -2.31 9.15
N ASP A 155 -13.17 -2.94 8.68
CA ASP A 155 -13.68 -4.18 9.27
C ASP A 155 -12.65 -5.33 9.19
N THR A 156 -11.98 -5.47 8.06
CA THR A 156 -10.98 -6.53 7.84
C THR A 156 -9.75 -6.34 8.71
N ALA A 157 -9.28 -5.12 8.84
CA ALA A 157 -8.09 -4.77 9.62
C ALA A 157 -8.38 -4.57 11.12
N GLY A 158 -9.66 -4.55 11.52
CA GLY A 158 -10.07 -4.34 12.90
C GLY A 158 -9.80 -2.90 13.38
N ILE A 159 -9.95 -1.92 12.50
CA ILE A 159 -9.76 -0.51 12.83
C ILE A 159 -10.91 -0.06 13.70
N GLY A 160 -10.58 0.54 14.83
CA GLY A 160 -11.54 1.15 15.76
C GLY A 160 -11.27 2.64 15.91
N GLY A 161 -12.31 3.39 16.23
CA GLY A 161 -12.21 4.83 16.46
C GLY A 161 -13.58 5.47 16.70
N GLU A 162 -13.59 6.77 16.75
CA GLU A 162 -14.82 7.57 16.79
C GLU A 162 -15.03 8.26 15.45
N GLN A 163 -16.27 8.49 15.07
CA GLN A 163 -16.60 9.24 13.87
C GLN A 163 -16.02 10.66 13.97
N ASP A 164 -15.31 11.08 12.93
CA ASP A 164 -14.79 12.44 12.85
C ASP A 164 -15.95 13.44 12.71
N PRO A 165 -16.16 14.32 13.69
CA PRO A 165 -17.26 15.29 13.63
C PRO A 165 -17.09 16.33 12.52
N LEU A 166 -15.88 16.45 11.94
CA LEU A 166 -15.60 17.36 10.83
C LEU A 166 -15.80 16.70 9.46
N ALA A 167 -16.07 15.41 9.43
CA ALA A 167 -16.33 14.64 8.22
C ALA A 167 -17.66 13.87 8.35
N PRO A 168 -18.79 14.60 8.42
CA PRO A 168 -20.11 14.01 8.68
C PRO A 168 -20.60 13.07 7.57
N GLU A 169 -20.02 13.15 6.38
CA GLU A 169 -20.30 12.25 5.26
C GLU A 169 -19.70 10.84 5.44
N ARG A 170 -18.84 10.64 6.43
CA ARG A 170 -18.31 9.33 6.77
C ARG A 170 -19.31 8.56 7.63
N ASN A 171 -19.66 7.37 7.21
CA ASN A 171 -20.63 6.54 7.94
C ASN A 171 -20.04 5.74 9.08
N LYS A 172 -18.70 5.62 9.15
CA LYS A 172 -17.97 4.91 10.22
C LYS A 172 -16.82 5.73 10.78
N PRO A 173 -16.38 5.43 11.98
CA PRO A 173 -15.23 6.07 12.63
C PRO A 173 -13.95 5.98 11.85
#